data_e41b4fa4853d491cf7dc9ea31b975fbf
#
_entry.id   e41b4fa4853d491cf7dc9ea31b975fbf
#
_cell.length_a   1.000
_cell.length_b   1.000
_cell.length_c   1.000
_cell.angle_alpha   90.00
_cell.angle_beta   90.00
_cell.angle_gamma   90.00
#
_symmetry.space_group_name_H-M   'P 1'
#
loop_
_entity.id
_entity.type
_entity.pdbx_description
1 polymer ?
#
loop_
_entity_poly.entity_id
_entity_poly.type
_entity_poly.pdbx_seq_one_letter_code
_entity_poly.pdbx_strand_id
1 'polypeptide(L)'
;MQYHTRFALGLFAALALAAPAAAQTKWNLPGAYPADNPHTENLVLFAKDVAEATGGKLQIAVHANASLFKAPEIKRAVQTGQAQMGEVLISLHENEDPIYGLDVVPFLATSFDQAKKLWEAQKPAVEKKLASQGIKLLFAVPWAPQGVYAKKELNSLDDMKGLKWRAYNVGTSRIGELVGAQAVTIQAAELPQALATGVVNSFMSSGGTGYDSKAWESLTHFYDTQAWIPKDVTFVNKAAFDGLDKATQDAI
;
A
#
# COMPACT_ATOMS: atom_id res chain seq x y z
N MET A 1 -79.60 -22.03 -37.51
CA MET A 1 -78.30 -22.63 -37.79
C MET A 1 -77.24 -21.68 -37.24
N GLN A 2 -76.67 -21.99 -36.05
CA GLN A 2 -75.69 -21.19 -35.38
C GLN A 2 -74.34 -21.93 -35.45
N TYR A 3 -73.32 -21.29 -36.06
CA TYR A 3 -71.98 -21.82 -36.11
C TYR A 3 -71.16 -21.15 -35.00
N HIS A 4 -70.76 -21.92 -34.01
CA HIS A 4 -69.78 -21.46 -32.97
C HIS A 4 -68.35 -21.75 -33.44
N THR A 5 -67.63 -20.71 -33.76
CA THR A 5 -66.18 -20.75 -34.05
C THR A 5 -65.41 -20.63 -32.72
N ARG A 6 -64.73 -21.70 -32.33
CA ARG A 6 -63.83 -21.71 -31.14
C ARG A 6 -62.50 -21.24 -31.58
N PHE A 7 -62.06 -20.04 -31.06
CA PHE A 7 -60.68 -19.55 -31.13
C PHE A 7 -59.92 -20.21 -29.99
N ALA A 8 -58.93 -21.04 -30.34
CA ALA A 8 -57.93 -21.54 -29.37
C ALA A 8 -56.77 -20.51 -29.29
N LEU A 9 -56.68 -19.76 -28.19
CA LEU A 9 -55.49 -18.94 -27.88
C LEU A 9 -54.39 -19.88 -27.37
N GLY A 10 -53.35 -20.07 -28.18
CA GLY A 10 -52.12 -20.72 -27.77
C GLY A 10 -51.29 -19.75 -26.91
N LEU A 11 -51.20 -20.04 -25.63
CA LEU A 11 -50.32 -19.32 -24.70
C LEU A 11 -48.89 -19.85 -24.84
N PHE A 12 -48.02 -19.16 -25.62
CA PHE A 12 -46.61 -19.43 -25.64
C PHE A 12 -45.97 -18.83 -24.36
N ALA A 13 -45.75 -19.69 -23.36
CA ALA A 13 -44.94 -19.34 -22.18
C ALA A 13 -43.47 -19.30 -22.58
N ALA A 14 -42.93 -18.11 -22.83
CA ALA A 14 -41.50 -17.88 -22.95
C ALA A 14 -40.86 -18.03 -21.55
N LEU A 15 -40.32 -19.21 -21.24
CA LEU A 15 -39.40 -19.38 -20.12
C LEU A 15 -38.13 -18.59 -20.45
N ALA A 16 -38.04 -17.35 -19.96
CA ALA A 16 -36.77 -16.63 -19.87
C ALA A 16 -35.87 -17.40 -18.90
N LEU A 17 -34.87 -18.10 -19.42
CA LEU A 17 -33.74 -18.62 -18.64
C LEU A 17 -33.02 -17.44 -18.02
N ALA A 18 -33.40 -17.04 -16.80
CA ALA A 18 -32.64 -16.16 -15.97
C ALA A 18 -31.35 -16.92 -15.62
N ALA A 19 -30.27 -16.68 -16.37
CA ALA A 19 -28.93 -17.09 -15.96
C ALA A 19 -28.71 -16.51 -14.54
N PRO A 20 -28.29 -17.32 -13.56
CA PRO A 20 -27.97 -16.79 -12.24
C PRO A 20 -26.91 -15.69 -12.44
N ALA A 21 -27.25 -14.46 -12.12
CA ALA A 21 -26.27 -13.39 -12.02
C ALA A 21 -25.26 -13.86 -10.99
N ALA A 22 -24.04 -14.20 -11.41
CA ALA A 22 -22.98 -14.56 -10.50
C ALA A 22 -22.84 -13.42 -9.49
N ALA A 23 -23.05 -13.72 -8.22
CA ALA A 23 -23.01 -12.70 -7.17
C ALA A 23 -21.64 -12.00 -7.21
N GLN A 24 -21.66 -10.69 -7.43
CA GLN A 24 -20.45 -9.89 -7.48
C GLN A 24 -19.79 -9.87 -6.09
N THR A 25 -18.56 -10.34 -6.03
CA THR A 25 -17.74 -10.28 -4.81
C THR A 25 -17.08 -8.90 -4.72
N LYS A 26 -17.22 -8.23 -3.58
CA LYS A 26 -16.62 -6.91 -3.34
C LYS A 26 -15.57 -7.01 -2.24
N TRP A 27 -14.38 -6.52 -2.53
CA TRP A 27 -13.25 -6.46 -1.60
C TRP A 27 -12.84 -5.02 -1.34
N ASN A 28 -12.32 -4.76 -0.15
CA ASN A 28 -11.71 -3.49 0.24
C ASN A 28 -10.20 -3.63 0.25
N LEU A 29 -9.51 -2.63 -0.34
CA LEU A 29 -8.06 -2.50 -0.39
C LEU A 29 -7.66 -1.13 0.17
N PRO A 30 -7.47 -0.97 1.49
CA PRO A 30 -6.89 0.23 2.07
C PRO A 30 -5.43 0.40 1.68
N GLY A 31 -5.06 1.65 1.34
CA GLY A 31 -3.71 2.13 1.13
C GLY A 31 -3.47 3.43 1.91
N ALA A 32 -2.21 3.72 2.20
CA ALA A 32 -1.83 4.81 3.11
C ALA A 32 -1.57 6.15 2.41
N TYR A 33 -1.46 6.16 1.07
CA TYR A 33 -0.99 7.32 0.31
C TYR A 33 -2.13 8.05 -0.41
N PRO A 34 -1.91 9.34 -0.82
CA PRO A 34 -2.87 10.11 -1.60
C PRO A 34 -3.28 9.43 -2.90
N ALA A 35 -4.42 9.83 -3.46
CA ALA A 35 -4.97 9.20 -4.65
C ALA A 35 -4.10 9.37 -5.92
N ASP A 36 -3.34 10.46 -5.99
CA ASP A 36 -2.41 10.81 -7.06
C ASP A 36 -0.96 10.33 -6.81
N ASN A 37 -0.75 9.54 -5.74
CA ASN A 37 0.53 8.88 -5.51
C ASN A 37 0.67 7.65 -6.43
N PRO A 38 1.85 7.41 -7.05
CA PRO A 38 2.07 6.28 -7.96
C PRO A 38 1.74 4.90 -7.38
N HIS A 39 1.93 4.68 -6.07
CA HIS A 39 1.54 3.43 -5.42
C HIS A 39 0.02 3.26 -5.42
N THR A 40 -0.73 4.32 -5.06
CA THR A 40 -2.21 4.28 -5.09
C THR A 40 -2.74 4.13 -6.51
N GLU A 41 -2.16 4.83 -7.49
CA GLU A 41 -2.52 4.67 -8.91
C GLU A 41 -2.30 3.24 -9.39
N ASN A 42 -1.18 2.61 -8.99
CA ASN A 42 -0.91 1.20 -9.28
C ASN A 42 -1.97 0.27 -8.67
N LEU A 43 -2.45 0.54 -7.46
CA LEU A 43 -3.54 -0.24 -6.85
C LEU A 43 -4.86 -0.08 -7.61
N VAL A 44 -5.15 1.13 -8.11
CA VAL A 44 -6.35 1.39 -8.92
C VAL A 44 -6.28 0.66 -10.27
N LEU A 45 -5.12 0.66 -10.92
CA LEU A 45 -4.88 -0.11 -12.14
C LEU A 45 -5.01 -1.61 -11.89
N PHE A 46 -4.38 -2.12 -10.85
CA PHE A 46 -4.51 -3.52 -10.43
C PHE A 46 -5.98 -3.92 -10.20
N ALA A 47 -6.75 -3.10 -9.46
CA ALA A 47 -8.16 -3.35 -9.21
C ALA A 47 -8.99 -3.39 -10.49
N LYS A 48 -8.68 -2.52 -11.45
CA LYS A 48 -9.31 -2.49 -12.77
C LYS A 48 -8.98 -3.74 -13.57
N ASP A 49 -7.71 -4.12 -13.64
CA ASP A 49 -7.24 -5.29 -14.39
C ASP A 49 -7.88 -6.59 -13.85
N VAL A 50 -7.97 -6.74 -12.51
CA VAL A 50 -8.65 -7.86 -11.88
C VAL A 50 -10.15 -7.87 -12.23
N ALA A 51 -10.82 -6.71 -12.20
CA ALA A 51 -12.24 -6.64 -12.57
C ALA A 51 -12.47 -7.03 -14.04
N GLU A 52 -11.60 -6.59 -14.96
CA GLU A 52 -11.66 -6.95 -16.37
C GLU A 52 -11.37 -8.45 -16.57
N ALA A 53 -10.31 -8.99 -15.98
CA ALA A 53 -9.93 -10.40 -16.09
C ALA A 53 -10.96 -11.36 -15.52
N THR A 54 -11.72 -10.91 -14.50
CA THR A 54 -12.78 -11.73 -13.87
C THR A 54 -14.17 -11.50 -14.48
N GLY A 55 -14.30 -10.68 -15.52
CA GLY A 55 -15.59 -10.30 -16.10
C GLY A 55 -16.52 -9.64 -15.08
N GLY A 56 -15.96 -8.88 -14.13
CA GLY A 56 -16.68 -8.16 -13.08
C GLY A 56 -17.10 -9.00 -11.88
N LYS A 57 -16.73 -10.28 -11.79
CA LYS A 57 -17.04 -11.14 -10.65
C LYS A 57 -16.40 -10.66 -9.36
N LEU A 58 -15.15 -10.16 -9.44
CA LEU A 58 -14.44 -9.56 -8.31
C LEU A 58 -14.26 -8.06 -8.56
N GLN A 59 -14.72 -7.26 -7.61
CA GLN A 59 -14.55 -5.80 -7.59
C GLN A 59 -13.75 -5.42 -6.36
N ILE A 60 -12.65 -4.67 -6.57
CA ILE A 60 -11.77 -4.21 -5.51
C ILE A 60 -11.93 -2.70 -5.36
N ALA A 61 -12.39 -2.26 -4.19
CA ALA A 61 -12.49 -0.84 -3.85
C ALA A 61 -11.18 -0.40 -3.17
N VAL A 62 -10.43 0.49 -3.84
CA VAL A 62 -9.21 1.09 -3.29
C VAL A 62 -9.59 2.26 -2.38
N HIS A 63 -9.08 2.28 -1.15
CA HIS A 63 -9.29 3.33 -0.16
C HIS A 63 -7.97 4.07 0.08
N ALA A 64 -7.78 5.19 -0.61
CA ALA A 64 -6.57 5.99 -0.53
C ALA A 64 -6.47 6.81 0.75
N ASN A 65 -5.28 7.37 1.00
CA ASN A 65 -5.00 8.38 2.03
C ASN A 65 -5.37 7.95 3.46
N ALA A 66 -5.16 6.66 3.77
CA ALA A 66 -5.49 6.07 5.08
C ALA A 66 -6.97 6.29 5.50
N SER A 67 -7.88 6.43 4.53
CA SER A 67 -9.30 6.77 4.77
C SER A 67 -10.09 5.64 5.43
N LEU A 68 -9.69 4.38 5.27
CA LEU A 68 -10.36 3.23 5.89
C LEU A 68 -9.63 2.75 7.15
N PHE A 69 -8.29 2.65 7.09
CA PHE A 69 -7.42 2.30 8.20
C PHE A 69 -6.12 3.10 8.13
N LYS A 70 -5.55 3.45 9.29
CA LYS A 70 -4.20 4.04 9.34
C LYS A 70 -3.14 3.02 8.90
N ALA A 71 -2.03 3.49 8.31
CA ALA A 71 -0.99 2.63 7.77
C ALA A 71 -0.55 1.47 8.71
N PRO A 72 -0.26 1.69 10.00
CA PRO A 72 0.13 0.60 10.90
C PRO A 72 -1.00 -0.42 11.20
N GLU A 73 -2.26 -0.06 10.93
CA GLU A 73 -3.43 -0.89 11.22
C GLU A 73 -3.82 -1.80 10.06
N ILE A 74 -3.42 -1.44 8.82
CA ILE A 74 -3.86 -2.13 7.58
C ILE A 74 -3.55 -3.61 7.62
N LYS A 75 -2.31 -4.01 7.98
CA LYS A 75 -1.92 -5.42 8.04
C LYS A 75 -2.80 -6.19 9.02
N ARG A 76 -3.08 -5.62 10.20
CA ARG A 76 -3.96 -6.24 11.20
C ARG A 76 -5.40 -6.35 10.70
N ALA A 77 -5.92 -5.32 10.03
CA ALA A 77 -7.25 -5.33 9.46
C ALA A 77 -7.43 -6.45 8.43
N VAL A 78 -6.41 -6.67 7.57
CA VAL A 78 -6.42 -7.78 6.61
C VAL A 78 -6.28 -9.13 7.32
N GLN A 79 -5.39 -9.26 8.29
CA GLN A 79 -5.22 -10.48 9.07
C GLN A 79 -6.52 -10.94 9.73
N THR A 80 -7.30 -9.99 10.25
CA THR A 80 -8.57 -10.28 10.95
C THR A 80 -9.81 -10.29 10.04
N GLY A 81 -9.64 -10.09 8.72
CA GLY A 81 -10.73 -10.10 7.74
C GLY A 81 -11.60 -8.83 7.72
N GLN A 82 -11.19 -7.74 8.39
CA GLN A 82 -11.88 -6.45 8.33
C GLN A 82 -11.71 -5.76 6.96
N ALA A 83 -10.61 -6.05 6.28
CA ALA A 83 -10.40 -5.79 4.85
C ALA A 83 -9.89 -7.08 4.20
N GLN A 84 -10.19 -7.27 2.91
CA GLN A 84 -9.75 -8.46 2.19
C GLN A 84 -8.32 -8.33 1.70
N MET A 85 -7.94 -7.12 1.30
CA MET A 85 -6.60 -6.78 0.80
C MET A 85 -6.03 -5.58 1.56
N GLY A 86 -4.75 -5.30 1.34
CA GLY A 86 -4.10 -4.10 1.87
C GLY A 86 -2.74 -3.89 1.24
N GLU A 87 -2.28 -2.63 1.29
CA GLU A 87 -0.92 -2.25 0.93
C GLU A 87 -0.28 -1.49 2.09
N VAL A 88 0.96 -1.83 2.38
CA VAL A 88 1.76 -1.15 3.42
C VAL A 88 3.23 -1.11 3.05
N LEU A 89 3.91 -0.08 3.52
CA LEU A 89 5.37 -0.09 3.63
C LEU A 89 5.77 -1.22 4.60
N ILE A 90 6.47 -2.24 4.10
CA ILE A 90 6.69 -3.46 4.90
C ILE A 90 7.51 -3.21 6.17
N SER A 91 8.44 -2.27 6.13
CA SER A 91 9.27 -1.88 7.27
C SER A 91 8.51 -1.24 8.44
N LEU A 92 7.22 -0.91 8.29
CA LEU A 92 6.37 -0.54 9.43
C LEU A 92 6.20 -1.67 10.44
N HIS A 93 6.47 -2.90 10.03
CA HIS A 93 6.30 -4.12 10.83
C HIS A 93 7.64 -4.76 11.23
N GLU A 94 8.78 -4.05 11.10
CA GLU A 94 10.11 -4.58 11.42
C GLU A 94 10.27 -4.99 12.89
N ASN A 95 9.47 -4.42 13.79
CA ASN A 95 9.42 -4.82 15.20
C ASN A 95 8.72 -6.17 15.43
N GLU A 96 7.91 -6.66 14.48
CA GLU A 96 7.32 -8.00 14.53
C GLU A 96 8.30 -9.08 14.04
N ASP A 97 9.11 -8.73 13.04
CA ASP A 97 10.14 -9.59 12.49
C ASP A 97 11.18 -8.74 11.73
N PRO A 98 12.48 -8.84 12.05
CA PRO A 98 13.53 -8.08 11.38
C PRO A 98 13.58 -8.29 9.86
N ILE A 99 13.03 -9.40 9.34
CA ILE A 99 12.96 -9.66 7.90
C ILE A 99 12.22 -8.54 7.15
N TYR A 100 11.28 -7.88 7.80
CA TYR A 100 10.51 -6.79 7.22
C TYR A 100 11.29 -5.47 7.11
N GLY A 101 12.41 -5.33 7.83
CA GLY A 101 13.25 -4.12 7.84
C GLY A 101 14.49 -4.19 6.95
N LEU A 102 14.73 -5.29 6.19
CA LEU A 102 15.97 -5.43 5.41
C LEU A 102 16.13 -4.37 4.32
N ASP A 103 15.05 -3.89 3.74
CA ASP A 103 15.06 -2.90 2.66
C ASP A 103 15.27 -1.46 3.13
N VAL A 104 15.33 -1.23 4.44
CA VAL A 104 15.62 0.08 5.05
C VAL A 104 16.95 0.07 5.83
N VAL A 105 17.75 -0.96 5.69
CA VAL A 105 19.13 -0.98 6.21
C VAL A 105 19.97 0.00 5.40
N PRO A 106 20.55 1.06 6.02
CA PRO A 106 21.29 2.08 5.30
C PRO A 106 22.42 1.50 4.43
N PHE A 107 22.43 1.90 3.16
CA PHE A 107 23.44 1.56 2.16
C PHE A 107 23.58 0.06 1.82
N LEU A 108 22.64 -0.79 2.24
CA LEU A 108 22.60 -2.19 1.83
C LEU A 108 22.19 -2.37 0.36
N ALA A 109 21.20 -1.59 -0.09
CA ALA A 109 20.72 -1.58 -1.48
C ALA A 109 20.35 -0.13 -1.87
N THR A 110 21.16 0.49 -2.73
CA THR A 110 21.08 1.91 -3.11
C THR A 110 20.66 2.13 -4.56
N SER A 111 20.50 1.05 -5.34
CA SER A 111 19.97 1.08 -6.71
C SER A 111 18.80 0.12 -6.86
N PHE A 112 17.96 0.33 -7.87
CA PHE A 112 16.82 -0.56 -8.15
C PHE A 112 17.27 -2.00 -8.43
N ASP A 113 18.39 -2.20 -9.11
CA ASP A 113 18.94 -3.55 -9.37
C ASP A 113 19.34 -4.24 -8.06
N GLN A 114 19.98 -3.51 -7.14
CA GLN A 114 20.33 -4.05 -5.82
C GLN A 114 19.08 -4.30 -4.97
N ALA A 115 18.11 -3.38 -4.98
CA ALA A 115 16.84 -3.55 -4.28
C ALA A 115 16.05 -4.76 -4.80
N LYS A 116 16.07 -5.01 -6.13
CA LYS A 116 15.46 -6.19 -6.73
C LYS A 116 16.14 -7.48 -6.26
N LYS A 117 17.48 -7.55 -6.29
CA LYS A 117 18.24 -8.72 -5.80
C LYS A 117 17.99 -8.97 -4.30
N LEU A 118 17.95 -7.89 -3.50
CA LEU A 118 17.62 -7.99 -2.08
C LEU A 118 16.22 -8.56 -1.88
N TRP A 119 15.24 -8.07 -2.66
CA TRP A 119 13.87 -8.57 -2.60
C TRP A 119 13.75 -10.02 -3.00
N GLU A 120 14.42 -10.46 -4.07
CA GLU A 120 14.43 -11.86 -4.50
C GLU A 120 14.95 -12.80 -3.38
N ALA A 121 15.95 -12.36 -2.63
CA ALA A 121 16.47 -13.09 -1.47
C ALA A 121 15.52 -13.01 -0.23
N GLN A 122 14.90 -11.87 0.00
CA GLN A 122 14.03 -11.61 1.16
C GLN A 122 12.64 -12.25 1.00
N LYS A 123 12.07 -12.22 -0.21
CA LYS A 123 10.69 -12.59 -0.53
C LYS A 123 10.24 -13.92 0.07
N PRO A 124 10.98 -15.05 -0.06
CA PRO A 124 10.51 -16.33 0.48
C PRO A 124 10.31 -16.32 2.00
N ALA A 125 11.16 -15.59 2.74
CA ALA A 125 11.01 -15.45 4.19
C ALA A 125 9.82 -14.56 4.56
N VAL A 126 9.60 -13.47 3.82
CA VAL A 126 8.42 -12.58 3.97
C VAL A 126 7.13 -13.35 3.69
N GLU A 127 7.06 -14.10 2.59
CA GLU A 127 5.90 -14.94 2.24
C GLU A 127 5.59 -15.95 3.33
N LYS A 128 6.61 -16.66 3.82
CA LYS A 128 6.46 -17.64 4.91
C LYS A 128 5.92 -16.99 6.17
N LYS A 129 6.46 -15.82 6.53
CA LYS A 129 6.02 -15.09 7.74
C LYS A 129 4.59 -14.61 7.62
N LEU A 130 4.22 -13.96 6.51
CA LEU A 130 2.86 -13.50 6.24
C LEU A 130 1.86 -14.66 6.19
N ALA A 131 2.24 -15.78 5.55
CA ALA A 131 1.40 -16.99 5.49
C ALA A 131 1.12 -17.57 6.88
N SER A 132 2.09 -17.55 7.80
CA SER A 132 1.88 -17.96 9.20
C SER A 132 0.90 -17.07 9.95
N GLN A 133 0.63 -15.88 9.44
CA GLN A 133 -0.31 -14.89 9.98
C GLN A 133 -1.66 -14.88 9.21
N GLY A 134 -1.89 -15.84 8.31
CA GLY A 134 -3.13 -15.91 7.53
C GLY A 134 -3.20 -14.89 6.39
N ILE A 135 -2.05 -14.40 5.93
CA ILE A 135 -1.92 -13.39 4.86
C ILE A 135 -1.14 -14.00 3.70
N LYS A 136 -1.60 -13.77 2.46
CA LYS A 136 -0.88 -14.13 1.24
C LYS A 136 -0.29 -12.87 0.62
N LEU A 137 1.02 -12.87 0.39
CA LEU A 137 1.71 -11.84 -0.39
C LEU A 137 1.29 -11.95 -1.86
N LEU A 138 1.03 -10.82 -2.52
CA LEU A 138 0.75 -10.76 -3.96
C LEU A 138 1.96 -10.20 -4.70
N PHE A 139 2.29 -8.93 -4.46
CA PHE A 139 3.42 -8.28 -5.11
C PHE A 139 4.05 -7.20 -4.20
N ALA A 140 5.17 -6.67 -4.63
CA ALA A 140 5.87 -5.57 -3.98
C ALA A 140 6.22 -4.49 -5.00
N VAL A 141 6.15 -3.22 -4.58
CA VAL A 141 6.48 -2.04 -5.40
C VAL A 141 7.55 -1.22 -4.67
N PRO A 142 8.73 -0.98 -5.29
CA PRO A 142 9.77 -0.18 -4.67
C PRO A 142 9.43 1.31 -4.72
N TRP A 143 9.81 2.03 -3.67
CA TRP A 143 9.90 3.49 -3.67
C TRP A 143 11.16 3.97 -4.39
N ALA A 144 11.23 5.26 -4.69
CA ALA A 144 12.49 5.90 -5.07
C ALA A 144 13.48 5.92 -3.89
N PRO A 145 14.80 6.05 -4.16
CA PRO A 145 15.81 6.14 -3.12
C PRO A 145 15.51 7.23 -2.11
N GLN A 146 15.91 7.01 -0.84
CA GLN A 146 15.61 7.90 0.25
C GLN A 146 16.71 8.96 0.43
N GLY A 147 16.29 10.22 0.59
CA GLY A 147 17.11 11.37 0.86
C GLY A 147 16.67 12.14 2.11
N VAL A 148 17.43 13.13 2.52
CA VAL A 148 17.16 13.96 3.71
C VAL A 148 16.60 15.32 3.31
N TYR A 149 15.49 15.70 3.91
CA TYR A 149 14.86 17.02 3.79
C TYR A 149 15.12 17.84 5.05
N ALA A 150 15.45 19.11 4.90
CA ALA A 150 15.68 20.02 6.02
C ALA A 150 15.24 21.45 5.72
N LYS A 151 14.85 22.20 6.76
CA LYS A 151 14.51 23.63 6.68
C LYS A 151 15.74 24.52 6.61
N LYS A 152 16.91 24.03 7.00
CA LYS A 152 18.19 24.73 6.96
C LYS A 152 19.24 23.90 6.24
N GLU A 153 20.31 24.54 5.83
CA GLU A 153 21.49 23.86 5.29
C GLU A 153 22.13 22.95 6.35
N LEU A 154 22.57 21.77 5.90
CA LEU A 154 23.27 20.77 6.71
C LEU A 154 24.63 20.51 6.07
N ASN A 155 25.71 20.94 6.73
CA ASN A 155 27.08 20.72 6.28
C ASN A 155 27.77 19.58 7.02
N SER A 156 27.16 19.14 8.13
CA SER A 156 27.63 18.03 8.97
C SER A 156 26.49 17.35 9.72
N LEU A 157 26.76 16.21 10.33
CA LEU A 157 25.80 15.54 11.23
C LEU A 157 25.47 16.39 12.48
N ASP A 158 26.41 17.27 12.91
CA ASP A 158 26.16 18.16 14.04
C ASP A 158 25.06 19.18 13.76
N ASP A 159 24.86 19.55 12.49
CA ASP A 159 23.76 20.44 12.08
C ASP A 159 22.37 19.80 12.23
N MET A 160 22.30 18.49 12.37
CA MET A 160 21.06 17.77 12.58
C MET A 160 20.59 17.79 14.04
N LYS A 161 21.48 18.14 14.98
CA LYS A 161 21.13 18.19 16.41
C LYS A 161 19.97 19.17 16.67
N GLY A 162 18.98 18.69 17.42
CA GLY A 162 17.80 19.46 17.81
C GLY A 162 16.80 19.72 16.68
N LEU A 163 17.01 19.23 15.45
CA LEU A 163 15.97 19.28 14.41
C LEU A 163 14.75 18.49 14.84
N LYS A 164 13.58 19.01 14.51
CA LYS A 164 12.31 18.30 14.66
C LYS A 164 12.18 17.31 13.53
N TRP A 165 12.58 16.05 13.80
CA TRP A 165 12.72 15.00 12.80
C TRP A 165 11.46 14.15 12.70
N ARG A 166 10.85 14.08 11.51
CA ARG A 166 9.82 13.10 11.24
C ARG A 166 10.44 11.74 10.94
N ALA A 167 10.07 10.74 11.71
CA ALA A 167 10.28 9.35 11.39
C ALA A 167 9.00 8.71 10.82
N TYR A 168 9.12 7.65 10.02
CA TYR A 168 7.98 6.87 9.55
C TYR A 168 8.03 5.41 10.01
N ASN A 169 9.19 4.93 10.46
CA ASN A 169 9.41 3.59 11.01
C ASN A 169 10.48 3.63 12.11
N VAL A 170 10.77 2.47 12.69
CA VAL A 170 11.77 2.33 13.77
C VAL A 170 13.16 2.75 13.30
N GLY A 171 13.57 2.32 12.10
CA GLY A 171 14.89 2.66 11.54
C GLY A 171 15.09 4.16 11.39
N THR A 172 14.12 4.89 10.82
CA THR A 172 14.21 6.36 10.67
C THR A 172 14.12 7.10 12.00
N SER A 173 13.42 6.53 13.00
CA SER A 173 13.43 7.04 14.37
C SER A 173 14.82 6.92 14.98
N ARG A 174 15.45 5.75 14.82
CA ARG A 174 16.81 5.50 15.32
C ARG A 174 17.86 6.41 14.67
N ILE A 175 17.74 6.70 13.38
CA ILE A 175 18.62 7.68 12.71
C ILE A 175 18.46 9.05 13.37
N GLY A 176 17.24 9.54 13.58
CA GLY A 176 16.98 10.79 14.28
C GLY A 176 17.64 10.86 15.66
N GLU A 177 17.51 9.80 16.46
CA GLU A 177 18.15 9.69 17.77
C GLU A 177 19.69 9.75 17.68
N LEU A 178 20.29 8.99 16.76
CA LEU A 178 21.75 8.91 16.59
C LEU A 178 22.38 10.24 16.21
N VAL A 179 21.67 11.07 15.43
CA VAL A 179 22.15 12.41 15.05
C VAL A 179 21.73 13.51 16.04
N GLY A 180 21.10 13.15 17.16
CA GLY A 180 20.65 14.09 18.19
C GLY A 180 19.46 14.95 17.78
N ALA A 181 18.68 14.54 16.80
CA ALA A 181 17.43 15.18 16.42
C ALA A 181 16.27 14.73 17.33
N GLN A 182 15.19 15.51 17.37
CA GLN A 182 13.98 15.23 18.12
C GLN A 182 13.03 14.44 17.22
N ALA A 183 13.12 13.10 17.26
CA ALA A 183 12.34 12.23 16.41
C ALA A 183 10.90 12.07 16.90
N VAL A 184 9.94 12.16 15.97
CA VAL A 184 8.53 11.84 16.17
C VAL A 184 8.02 11.03 14.98
N THR A 185 7.27 9.96 15.26
CA THR A 185 6.69 9.13 14.20
C THR A 185 5.39 9.74 13.68
N ILE A 186 5.38 10.07 12.37
CA ILE A 186 4.23 10.66 11.67
C ILE A 186 4.06 9.92 10.35
N GLN A 187 2.87 9.41 10.08
CA GLN A 187 2.57 8.67 8.86
C GLN A 187 2.39 9.60 7.65
N ALA A 188 2.45 9.03 6.42
CA ALA A 188 2.49 9.81 5.19
C ALA A 188 1.29 10.77 5.06
N ALA A 189 0.07 10.31 5.37
CA ALA A 189 -1.14 11.11 5.28
C ALA A 189 -1.16 12.34 6.22
N GLU A 190 -0.38 12.32 7.30
CA GLU A 190 -0.32 13.39 8.31
C GLU A 190 0.85 14.36 8.06
N LEU A 191 1.80 13.98 7.19
CA LEU A 191 3.04 14.74 6.96
C LEU A 191 2.81 16.18 6.45
N PRO A 192 1.90 16.43 5.48
CA PRO A 192 1.69 17.79 4.99
C PRO A 192 1.30 18.76 6.11
N GLN A 193 0.39 18.34 6.99
CA GLN A 193 -0.03 19.16 8.12
C GLN A 193 1.08 19.36 9.16
N ALA A 194 1.86 18.32 9.43
CA ALA A 194 2.97 18.39 10.39
C ALA A 194 4.07 19.35 9.92
N LEU A 195 4.33 19.42 8.62
CA LEU A 195 5.23 20.38 8.00
C LEU A 195 4.67 21.80 8.09
N ALA A 196 3.42 22.01 7.66
CA ALA A 196 2.78 23.32 7.64
C ALA A 196 2.69 23.96 9.04
N THR A 197 2.45 23.14 10.08
CA THR A 197 2.36 23.61 11.47
C THR A 197 3.73 23.69 12.17
N GLY A 198 4.80 23.24 11.53
CA GLY A 198 6.16 23.25 12.11
C GLY A 198 6.33 22.25 13.26
N VAL A 199 5.47 21.23 13.36
CA VAL A 199 5.65 20.07 14.25
C VAL A 199 6.92 19.36 13.89
N VAL A 200 7.23 19.25 12.58
CA VAL A 200 8.50 18.78 12.05
C VAL A 200 9.10 19.79 11.07
N ASN A 201 10.44 19.81 10.97
CA ASN A 201 11.21 20.67 10.08
C ASN A 201 12.33 19.93 9.34
N SER A 202 12.33 18.62 9.44
CA SER A 202 13.25 17.72 8.76
C SER A 202 12.69 16.30 8.72
N PHE A 203 13.07 15.54 7.71
CA PHE A 203 12.71 14.13 7.58
C PHE A 203 13.59 13.43 6.53
N MET A 204 13.55 12.10 6.53
CA MET A 204 14.11 11.27 5.47
C MET A 204 12.99 10.57 4.71
N SER A 205 13.00 10.68 3.38
CA SER A 205 12.03 10.02 2.52
C SER A 205 12.44 10.12 1.03
N SER A 206 11.58 9.59 0.15
CA SER A 206 11.76 9.70 -1.31
C SER A 206 11.40 11.07 -1.85
N GLY A 207 11.83 11.34 -3.10
CA GLY A 207 11.38 12.51 -3.85
C GLY A 207 9.85 12.53 -4.04
N GLY A 208 9.22 11.35 -4.25
CA GLY A 208 7.75 11.23 -4.34
C GLY A 208 7.04 11.71 -3.08
N THR A 209 7.50 11.29 -1.89
CA THR A 209 6.93 11.79 -0.63
C THR A 209 7.10 13.31 -0.49
N GLY A 210 8.25 13.86 -0.94
CA GLY A 210 8.47 15.30 -0.96
C GLY A 210 7.47 16.04 -1.84
N TYR A 211 7.12 15.44 -2.99
CA TYR A 211 6.11 15.95 -3.91
C TYR A 211 4.71 15.91 -3.27
N ASP A 212 4.25 14.75 -2.82
CA ASP A 212 2.93 14.55 -2.22
C ASP A 212 2.67 15.47 -1.02
N SER A 213 3.70 15.64 -0.17
CA SER A 213 3.62 16.48 1.02
C SER A 213 3.86 17.97 0.75
N LYS A 214 4.15 18.36 -0.50
CA LYS A 214 4.56 19.72 -0.89
C LYS A 214 5.69 20.23 0.01
N ALA A 215 6.69 19.39 0.24
CA ALA A 215 7.74 19.66 1.21
C ALA A 215 8.47 21.01 0.95
N TRP A 216 8.53 21.44 -0.31
CA TRP A 216 9.14 22.72 -0.73
C TRP A 216 8.45 23.98 -0.16
N GLU A 217 7.20 23.88 0.30
CA GLU A 217 6.51 25.00 0.94
C GLU A 217 7.03 25.26 2.36
N SER A 218 7.64 24.25 2.99
CA SER A 218 8.11 24.30 4.39
C SER A 218 9.60 24.08 4.55
N LEU A 219 10.25 23.40 3.61
CA LEU A 219 11.64 22.99 3.66
C LEU A 219 12.40 23.55 2.45
N THR A 220 13.69 23.84 2.63
CA THR A 220 14.50 24.55 1.64
C THR A 220 15.62 23.70 1.04
N HIS A 221 15.95 22.54 1.66
CA HIS A 221 17.06 21.69 1.25
C HIS A 221 16.63 20.24 1.12
N PHE A 222 17.15 19.58 0.09
CA PHE A 222 17.07 18.14 -0.11
C PHE A 222 18.48 17.59 -0.38
N TYR A 223 18.85 16.56 0.36
CA TYR A 223 20.12 15.86 0.21
C TYR A 223 19.84 14.47 -0.34
N ASP A 224 20.24 14.23 -1.58
CA ASP A 224 20.05 12.95 -2.28
C ASP A 224 21.08 11.93 -1.78
N THR A 225 20.82 11.37 -0.61
CA THR A 225 21.71 10.39 0.02
C THR A 225 21.61 8.99 -0.58
N GLN A 226 20.51 8.70 -1.28
CA GLN A 226 20.20 7.38 -1.87
C GLN A 226 20.40 6.24 -0.86
N ALA A 227 20.01 6.47 0.39
CA ALA A 227 20.41 5.63 1.52
C ALA A 227 19.85 4.21 1.44
N TRP A 228 18.64 4.03 0.90
CA TRP A 228 17.98 2.74 0.65
C TRP A 228 16.76 2.93 -0.27
N ILE A 229 16.18 1.82 -0.71
CA ILE A 229 14.98 1.75 -1.56
C ILE A 229 13.95 0.86 -0.85
N PRO A 230 13.03 1.43 -0.05
CA PRO A 230 12.03 0.65 0.66
C PRO A 230 10.94 0.17 -0.28
N LYS A 231 10.12 -0.79 0.17
CA LYS A 231 9.04 -1.38 -0.62
C LYS A 231 7.71 -1.35 0.10
N ASP A 232 6.67 -1.04 -0.64
CA ASP A 232 5.33 -1.43 -0.27
C ASP A 232 5.07 -2.87 -0.72
N VAL A 233 4.28 -3.57 0.06
CA VAL A 233 3.78 -4.89 -0.26
C VAL A 233 2.26 -4.88 -0.30
N THR A 234 1.71 -5.44 -1.37
CA THR A 234 0.28 -5.70 -1.50
C THR A 234 0.01 -7.15 -1.14
N PHE A 235 -0.97 -7.37 -0.29
CA PHE A 235 -1.30 -8.68 0.24
C PHE A 235 -2.82 -8.86 0.41
N VAL A 236 -3.23 -10.10 0.60
CA VAL A 236 -4.63 -10.49 0.74
C VAL A 236 -4.83 -11.41 1.95
N ASN A 237 -5.98 -11.33 2.60
CA ASN A 237 -6.41 -12.33 3.59
C ASN A 237 -6.47 -13.70 2.94
N LYS A 238 -5.71 -14.66 3.48
CA LYS A 238 -5.57 -15.98 2.87
C LYS A 238 -6.91 -16.71 2.74
N ALA A 239 -7.78 -16.65 3.74
CA ALA A 239 -9.08 -17.32 3.71
C ALA A 239 -10.01 -16.68 2.65
N ALA A 240 -9.97 -15.35 2.51
CA ALA A 240 -10.73 -14.66 1.46
C ALA A 240 -10.24 -15.06 0.05
N PHE A 241 -8.91 -15.16 -0.14
CA PHE A 241 -8.32 -15.59 -1.41
C PHE A 241 -8.66 -17.05 -1.72
N ASP A 242 -8.49 -17.95 -0.75
CA ASP A 242 -8.76 -19.40 -0.92
C ASP A 242 -10.25 -19.67 -1.18
N GLY A 243 -11.16 -18.79 -0.76
CA GLY A 243 -12.59 -18.86 -1.01
C GLY A 243 -13.04 -18.48 -2.42
N LEU A 244 -12.13 -17.93 -3.25
CA LEU A 244 -12.41 -17.62 -4.65
C LEU A 244 -12.32 -18.88 -5.53
N ASP A 245 -13.03 -18.88 -6.66
CA ASP A 245 -12.84 -19.91 -7.69
C ASP A 245 -11.43 -19.77 -8.30
N LYS A 246 -10.91 -20.88 -8.86
CA LYS A 246 -9.56 -20.96 -9.40
C LYS A 246 -9.28 -19.92 -10.49
N ALA A 247 -10.24 -19.66 -11.38
CA ALA A 247 -10.07 -18.67 -12.44
C ALA A 247 -9.92 -17.24 -11.87
N THR A 248 -10.68 -16.92 -10.82
CA THR A 248 -10.58 -15.64 -10.13
C THR A 248 -9.26 -15.53 -9.34
N GLN A 249 -8.79 -16.62 -8.72
CA GLN A 249 -7.46 -16.64 -8.06
C GLN A 249 -6.31 -16.41 -9.05
N ASP A 250 -6.41 -16.98 -10.25
CA ASP A 250 -5.39 -16.86 -11.29
C ASP A 250 -5.38 -15.46 -11.95
N ALA A 251 -6.45 -14.68 -11.79
CA ALA A 251 -6.57 -13.31 -12.27
C ALA A 251 -5.97 -12.28 -11.29
N ILE A 252 -5.63 -12.68 -10.06
CA ILE A 252 -5.01 -11.88 -9.01
C ILE A 252 -3.50 -12.12 -8.99
#